data_7bbb9d340cefc31b1cae1a532080da15
#
_entry.id   7bbb9d340cefc31b1cae1a532080da15
#
_cell.length_a   1.000
_cell.length_b   1.000
_cell.length_c   1.000
_cell.angle_alpha   90.00
_cell.angle_beta   90.00
_cell.angle_gamma   90.00
#
_symmetry.space_group_name_H-M   'P 1'
#
loop_
_entity.id
_entity.type
_entity.pdbx_description
1 polymer ?
#
loop_
_entity_poly.entity_id
_entity_poly.type
_entity_poly.pdbx_seq_one_letter_code
_entity_poly.pdbx_strand_id
1 'polypeptide(L)'
;MTKKLHNSKQIIGVFLACVLALGLPLQTSAAAPPRNDAGGVVIAGALIGIAAQINIPFTSGAKVCTAGVKWKFTDGKIVFLTAGHCNVSGALQVRWGRLTGSSVTPVKAYGTQYKAPTVGLKGDWSMLQPDRASDTAGNLVYNAGPTSNATSAITGQGRDNSGLSVCVSGGTSGLVCGYTTGSLVATSAPVTIEGKKIATVRKMSRSGACLNGGGDSGAPVILKSGNAYLVLGILSGGSASGSTCNAYYTPLNKIPGSLVLS
;
A
#
# COMPACT_ATOMS: atom_id res chain seq x y z
N MET A 1 -82.25 -26.68 20.68
CA MET A 1 -81.49 -27.59 19.74
C MET A 1 -80.08 -27.70 20.19
N THR A 2 -79.74 -28.80 20.74
CA THR A 2 -78.48 -29.17 21.36
C THR A 2 -77.46 -29.59 20.27
N LYS A 3 -76.24 -29.09 20.30
CA LYS A 3 -75.11 -29.71 19.59
C LYS A 3 -73.90 -29.84 20.49
N LYS A 4 -73.43 -31.06 20.52
CA LYS A 4 -72.42 -31.72 21.30
C LYS A 4 -71.03 -31.06 21.14
N LEU A 5 -70.35 -30.94 22.28
CA LEU A 5 -68.89 -30.80 22.37
C LEU A 5 -68.22 -32.09 21.94
N HIS A 6 -67.17 -31.97 21.14
CA HIS A 6 -66.26 -33.09 20.84
C HIS A 6 -64.88 -32.68 21.44
N ASN A 7 -64.49 -33.40 22.50
CA ASN A 7 -63.16 -33.32 23.07
C ASN A 7 -62.17 -34.09 22.18
N SER A 8 -61.17 -33.43 21.68
CA SER A 8 -60.01 -34.07 21.07
C SER A 8 -58.79 -33.77 21.92
N LYS A 9 -58.30 -34.81 22.61
CA LYS A 9 -57.03 -34.77 23.35
C LYS A 9 -55.91 -34.88 22.35
N GLN A 10 -55.16 -33.81 22.11
CA GLN A 10 -53.91 -33.87 21.41
C GLN A 10 -52.78 -34.19 22.40
N ILE A 11 -52.11 -35.30 22.15
CA ILE A 11 -50.92 -35.78 22.84
C ILE A 11 -49.75 -34.92 22.31
N ILE A 12 -49.17 -34.10 23.18
CA ILE A 12 -47.96 -33.34 22.89
C ILE A 12 -46.77 -34.27 23.10
N GLY A 13 -46.25 -34.80 22.01
CA GLY A 13 -44.97 -35.53 22.01
C GLY A 13 -43.81 -34.50 22.12
N VAL A 14 -43.16 -34.51 23.27
CA VAL A 14 -41.92 -33.73 23.47
C VAL A 14 -40.78 -34.48 22.76
N PHE A 15 -40.38 -34.02 21.58
CA PHE A 15 -39.15 -34.44 20.97
C PHE A 15 -38.00 -33.65 21.60
N LEU A 16 -37.28 -34.29 22.50
CA LEU A 16 -36.03 -33.82 23.04
C LEU A 16 -34.94 -33.99 21.97
N ALA A 17 -34.72 -32.97 21.12
CA ALA A 17 -33.63 -32.94 20.18
C ALA A 17 -32.33 -32.65 20.94
N CYS A 18 -31.53 -33.68 21.21
CA CYS A 18 -30.13 -33.55 21.61
C CYS A 18 -29.34 -32.93 20.45
N VAL A 19 -29.18 -31.62 20.50
CA VAL A 19 -28.19 -30.93 19.64
C VAL A 19 -26.81 -31.21 20.23
N LEU A 20 -26.14 -32.24 19.70
CA LEU A 20 -24.70 -32.42 19.85
C LEU A 20 -24.03 -31.24 19.20
N ALA A 21 -23.70 -30.23 19.99
CA ALA A 21 -22.78 -29.19 19.58
C ALA A 21 -21.40 -29.82 19.37
N LEU A 22 -21.16 -30.30 18.15
CA LEU A 22 -19.81 -30.58 17.69
C LEU A 22 -19.06 -29.26 17.75
N GLY A 23 -18.29 -29.07 18.81
CA GLY A 23 -17.34 -28.00 18.97
C GLY A 23 -16.28 -28.13 17.89
N LEU A 24 -16.58 -27.66 16.68
CA LEU A 24 -15.56 -27.39 15.68
C LEU A 24 -14.63 -26.35 16.32
N PRO A 25 -13.33 -26.65 16.44
CA PRO A 25 -12.39 -25.62 16.85
C PRO A 25 -12.57 -24.45 15.88
N LEU A 26 -12.98 -23.29 16.39
CA LEU A 26 -12.82 -22.04 15.69
C LEU A 26 -11.33 -21.98 15.33
N GLN A 27 -11.01 -22.36 14.11
CA GLN A 27 -9.71 -22.05 13.54
C GLN A 27 -9.63 -20.52 13.54
N THR A 28 -9.01 -20.00 14.59
CA THR A 28 -8.51 -18.65 14.54
C THR A 28 -7.58 -18.63 13.34
N SER A 29 -8.09 -18.15 12.22
CA SER A 29 -7.31 -17.85 11.04
C SER A 29 -6.14 -17.02 11.54
N ALA A 30 -4.98 -17.63 11.68
CA ALA A 30 -3.75 -16.89 11.97
C ALA A 30 -3.69 -15.81 10.92
N ALA A 31 -3.72 -14.54 11.36
CA ALA A 31 -3.63 -13.41 10.45
C ALA A 31 -2.42 -13.68 9.56
N ALA A 32 -2.65 -13.72 8.25
CA ALA A 32 -1.58 -14.02 7.30
C ALA A 32 -0.39 -13.09 7.58
N PRO A 33 0.85 -13.59 7.51
CA PRO A 33 2.02 -12.79 7.82
C PRO A 33 2.01 -11.54 6.94
N PRO A 34 2.33 -10.38 7.51
CA PRO A 34 2.37 -9.14 6.74
C PRO A 34 3.53 -9.20 5.75
N ARG A 35 3.44 -8.42 4.68
CA ARG A 35 4.51 -8.23 3.66
C ARG A 35 5.87 -7.80 4.22
N ASN A 36 6.07 -7.78 5.51
CA ASN A 36 7.26 -7.29 6.21
C ASN A 36 8.05 -8.37 6.94
N ASP A 37 7.70 -9.65 6.81
CA ASP A 37 8.39 -10.74 7.53
C ASP A 37 9.64 -11.28 6.79
N ALA A 38 10.18 -10.55 5.82
CA ALA A 38 11.42 -10.93 5.12
C ALA A 38 12.66 -10.65 5.98
N GLY A 39 12.76 -11.26 7.17
CA GLY A 39 13.97 -11.19 8.01
C GLY A 39 14.33 -9.79 8.52
N GLY A 40 13.40 -8.87 8.59
CA GLY A 40 13.64 -7.52 9.08
C GLY A 40 14.13 -6.52 8.02
N VAL A 41 14.09 -6.88 6.74
CA VAL A 41 14.49 -6.01 5.62
C VAL A 41 13.26 -5.40 4.96
N VAL A 42 13.25 -4.08 4.72
CA VAL A 42 12.19 -3.39 3.97
C VAL A 42 12.35 -3.68 2.47
N ILE A 43 11.28 -4.17 1.88
CA ILE A 43 11.17 -4.46 0.45
C ILE A 43 10.20 -3.46 -0.17
N ALA A 44 10.39 -3.09 -1.43
CA ALA A 44 9.46 -2.24 -2.16
C ALA A 44 8.04 -2.84 -2.15
N GLY A 45 7.04 -2.02 -1.83
CA GLY A 45 5.66 -2.46 -1.59
C GLY A 45 5.34 -2.83 -0.13
N ALA A 46 6.29 -2.69 0.81
CA ALA A 46 6.04 -2.88 2.23
C ALA A 46 5.17 -1.76 2.81
N LEU A 47 4.29 -2.11 3.75
CA LEU A 47 3.51 -1.14 4.50
C LEU A 47 4.41 -0.39 5.49
N ILE A 48 4.31 0.93 5.51
CA ILE A 48 5.04 1.79 6.46
C ILE A 48 4.08 2.74 7.16
N GLY A 49 4.40 3.07 8.39
CA GLY A 49 3.75 4.15 9.13
C GLY A 49 4.74 5.29 9.39
N ILE A 50 4.29 6.51 9.25
CA ILE A 50 5.06 7.72 9.45
C ILE A 50 4.43 8.53 10.59
N ALA A 51 5.14 8.72 11.70
CA ALA A 51 4.66 9.43 12.88
C ALA A 51 5.56 10.62 13.24
N ALA A 52 4.93 11.65 13.79
CA ALA A 52 5.63 12.89 14.18
C ALA A 52 6.52 12.74 15.43
N GLN A 53 6.32 11.72 16.26
CA GLN A 53 7.04 11.53 17.53
C GLN A 53 7.36 10.05 17.81
N ILE A 54 8.46 9.85 18.53
CA ILE A 54 9.05 8.53 18.82
C ILE A 54 8.15 7.63 19.69
N ASN A 55 7.30 8.19 20.55
CA ASN A 55 6.54 7.48 21.58
C ASN A 55 5.01 7.57 21.45
N ILE A 56 4.49 8.05 20.33
CA ILE A 56 3.05 8.07 20.11
C ILE A 56 2.59 6.70 19.60
N PRO A 57 1.55 6.10 20.19
CA PRO A 57 0.88 4.96 19.59
C PRO A 57 0.47 5.30 18.15
N PHE A 58 0.70 4.39 17.21
CA PHE A 58 0.33 4.57 15.79
C PHE A 58 -1.17 4.82 15.55
N THR A 59 -1.97 4.75 16.60
CA THR A 59 -3.42 4.96 16.60
C THR A 59 -3.87 6.41 16.51
N SER A 60 -2.97 7.37 16.76
CA SER A 60 -3.33 8.80 16.73
C SER A 60 -2.27 9.62 15.98
N GLY A 61 -2.54 9.93 14.70
CA GLY A 61 -1.76 10.87 13.91
C GLY A 61 -0.63 10.30 13.04
N ALA A 62 -0.46 8.98 12.98
CA ALA A 62 0.43 8.36 12.01
C ALA A 62 -0.26 8.23 10.64
N LYS A 63 0.44 8.56 9.56
CA LYS A 63 0.01 8.22 8.21
C LYS A 63 0.50 6.82 7.84
N VAL A 64 -0.39 6.04 7.27
CA VAL A 64 -0.08 4.73 6.70
C VAL A 64 0.21 4.91 5.21
N CYS A 65 1.35 4.40 4.78
CA CYS A 65 1.82 4.51 3.41
C CYS A 65 2.58 3.24 3.00
N THR A 66 3.14 3.27 1.80
CA THR A 66 3.92 2.15 1.25
C THR A 66 5.35 2.60 0.98
N ALA A 67 6.31 1.72 1.27
CA ALA A 67 7.70 1.88 0.86
C ALA A 67 7.81 1.71 -0.67
N GLY A 68 8.38 2.68 -1.33
CA GLY A 68 8.60 2.69 -2.77
C GLY A 68 9.81 1.84 -3.17
N VAL A 69 10.92 2.48 -3.49
CA VAL A 69 12.15 1.79 -3.92
C VAL A 69 13.38 2.38 -3.25
N LYS A 70 14.44 1.58 -3.16
CA LYS A 70 15.75 2.04 -2.71
C LYS A 70 16.36 3.00 -3.73
N TRP A 71 16.83 4.12 -3.24
CA TRP A 71 17.24 5.25 -4.08
C TRP A 71 18.53 5.87 -3.58
N LYS A 72 19.45 6.19 -4.46
CA LYS A 72 20.64 6.99 -4.14
C LYS A 72 20.38 8.43 -4.53
N PHE A 73 20.30 9.31 -3.54
CA PHE A 73 20.13 10.74 -3.79
C PHE A 73 21.40 11.39 -4.33
N THR A 74 21.30 12.62 -4.83
CA THR A 74 22.41 13.33 -5.50
C THR A 74 23.61 13.61 -4.60
N ASP A 75 23.43 13.60 -3.29
CA ASP A 75 24.50 13.73 -2.29
C ASP A 75 25.11 12.38 -1.85
N GLY A 76 24.76 11.30 -2.54
CA GLY A 76 25.27 9.96 -2.29
C GLY A 76 24.50 9.16 -1.21
N LYS A 77 23.57 9.76 -0.49
CA LYS A 77 22.80 9.09 0.55
C LYS A 77 21.86 8.02 -0.04
N ILE A 78 21.84 6.87 0.62
CA ILE A 78 20.91 5.79 0.33
C ILE A 78 19.63 6.02 1.15
N VAL A 79 18.50 6.06 0.46
CA VAL A 79 17.19 6.32 1.04
C VAL A 79 16.17 5.34 0.46
N PHE A 80 14.97 5.32 1.02
CA PHE A 80 13.80 4.69 0.43
C PHE A 80 12.79 5.77 0.03
N LEU A 81 12.21 5.65 -1.15
CA LEU A 81 11.19 6.59 -1.61
C LEU A 81 9.82 6.24 -1.03
N THR A 82 8.99 7.24 -0.85
CA THR A 82 7.54 7.14 -0.60
C THR A 82 6.85 8.39 -1.14
N ALA A 83 5.52 8.48 -1.06
CA ALA A 83 4.81 9.69 -1.48
C ALA A 83 5.11 10.87 -0.53
N GLY A 84 5.18 12.06 -1.08
CA GLY A 84 5.50 13.27 -0.31
C GLY A 84 4.43 13.65 0.70
N HIS A 85 3.14 13.47 0.34
CA HIS A 85 2.01 13.74 1.24
C HIS A 85 1.94 12.76 2.42
N CYS A 86 2.65 11.63 2.38
CA CYS A 86 2.80 10.70 3.51
C CYS A 86 3.52 11.32 4.70
N ASN A 87 4.28 12.35 4.46
CA ASN A 87 5.01 13.03 5.51
C ASN A 87 4.07 13.81 6.43
N VAL A 88 4.29 13.62 7.73
CA VAL A 88 3.66 14.41 8.79
C VAL A 88 4.63 15.52 9.16
N SER A 89 4.16 16.76 9.31
CA SER A 89 4.98 17.87 9.77
C SER A 89 5.67 17.51 11.09
N GLY A 90 6.99 17.64 11.14
CA GLY A 90 7.78 17.21 12.29
C GLY A 90 8.02 15.69 12.39
N ALA A 91 7.80 14.94 11.32
CA ALA A 91 8.03 13.50 11.31
C ALA A 91 9.50 13.18 11.61
N LEU A 92 9.73 12.59 12.77
CA LEU A 92 11.06 12.18 13.25
C LEU A 92 11.30 10.68 13.10
N GLN A 93 10.24 9.89 12.89
CA GLN A 93 10.36 8.45 12.78
C GLN A 93 9.49 7.86 11.70
N VAL A 94 10.07 6.90 11.00
CA VAL A 94 9.38 5.98 10.11
C VAL A 94 9.46 4.60 10.74
N ARG A 95 8.32 3.91 10.79
CA ARG A 95 8.24 2.53 11.23
C ARG A 95 7.55 1.73 10.16
N TRP A 96 8.02 0.53 9.90
CA TRP A 96 7.17 -0.40 9.18
C TRP A 96 6.30 -1.17 10.17
N GLY A 97 5.15 -1.61 9.70
CA GLY A 97 4.19 -2.21 10.58
C GLY A 97 3.33 -3.26 9.92
N ARG A 98 2.63 -3.96 10.78
CA ARG A 98 1.64 -4.95 10.44
C ARG A 98 0.27 -4.27 10.40
N LEU A 99 -0.49 -4.46 9.32
CA LEU A 99 -1.89 -4.04 9.28
C LEU A 99 -2.73 -5.02 10.10
N THR A 100 -3.40 -4.51 11.13
CA THR A 100 -4.36 -5.28 11.94
C THR A 100 -5.69 -4.52 11.91
N GLY A 101 -6.63 -4.98 11.09
CA GLY A 101 -7.84 -4.22 10.77
C GLY A 101 -7.50 -2.90 10.08
N SER A 102 -7.93 -1.77 10.64
CA SER A 102 -7.61 -0.41 10.17
C SER A 102 -6.37 0.21 10.84
N SER A 103 -5.70 -0.52 11.72
CA SER A 103 -4.58 -0.02 12.51
C SER A 103 -3.27 -0.65 12.07
N VAL A 104 -2.18 0.12 12.13
CA VAL A 104 -0.83 -0.38 11.90
C VAL A 104 -0.18 -0.67 13.25
N THR A 105 0.16 -1.93 13.49
CA THR A 105 0.99 -2.31 14.64
C THR A 105 2.46 -2.19 14.24
N PRO A 106 3.25 -1.31 14.86
CA PRO A 106 4.67 -1.18 14.55
C PRO A 106 5.40 -2.50 14.84
N VAL A 107 6.20 -2.96 13.89
CA VAL A 107 7.07 -4.13 14.06
C VAL A 107 8.49 -3.69 14.39
N LYS A 108 9.00 -2.67 13.72
CA LYS A 108 10.38 -2.16 13.92
C LYS A 108 10.47 -0.68 13.54
N ALA A 109 11.30 0.07 14.26
CA ALA A 109 11.77 1.37 13.79
C ALA A 109 12.60 1.16 12.52
N TYR A 110 12.42 2.04 11.52
CA TYR A 110 13.07 1.91 10.23
C TYR A 110 14.11 3.01 10.00
N GLY A 111 13.81 4.20 10.47
CA GLY A 111 14.64 5.36 10.23
C GLY A 111 13.87 6.66 10.35
N THR A 112 14.40 7.67 9.73
CA THR A 112 13.88 9.03 9.78
C THR A 112 13.58 9.57 8.39
N GLN A 113 12.79 10.63 8.31
CA GLN A 113 12.65 11.39 7.09
C GLN A 113 13.99 12.03 6.71
N TYR A 114 14.36 11.86 5.44
CA TYR A 114 15.53 12.51 4.86
C TYR A 114 15.11 13.68 3.97
N LYS A 115 15.42 14.89 4.37
CA LYS A 115 15.03 16.17 3.72
C LYS A 115 13.50 16.42 3.71
N ALA A 116 13.12 17.65 3.40
CA ALA A 116 11.73 18.02 3.28
C ALA A 116 11.05 17.31 2.11
N PRO A 117 9.78 16.90 2.27
CA PRO A 117 9.04 16.25 1.20
C PRO A 117 8.78 17.22 0.05
N THR A 118 8.74 16.71 -1.15
CA THR A 118 8.23 17.40 -2.32
C THR A 118 6.77 17.06 -2.49
N VAL A 119 5.88 18.05 -2.31
CA VAL A 119 4.44 17.92 -2.56
C VAL A 119 3.97 19.17 -3.28
N GLY A 120 3.52 19.04 -4.52
CA GLY A 120 3.04 20.15 -5.31
C GLY A 120 3.38 20.07 -6.80
N LEU A 121 3.72 21.19 -7.42
CA LEU A 121 3.94 21.27 -8.87
C LEU A 121 5.17 20.50 -9.36
N LYS A 122 6.08 20.10 -8.47
CA LYS A 122 7.28 19.31 -8.78
C LYS A 122 7.12 17.80 -8.49
N GLY A 123 5.90 17.34 -8.25
CA GLY A 123 5.61 15.95 -7.92
C GLY A 123 5.15 15.75 -6.49
N ASP A 124 5.09 14.48 -6.09
CA ASP A 124 4.66 14.04 -4.76
C ASP A 124 5.55 12.88 -4.32
N TRP A 125 6.68 13.18 -3.70
CA TRP A 125 7.65 12.20 -3.25
C TRP A 125 8.38 12.65 -1.98
N SER A 126 8.82 11.68 -1.21
CA SER A 126 9.62 11.86 -0.01
C SER A 126 10.69 10.79 0.09
N MET A 127 11.69 11.06 0.90
CA MET A 127 12.83 10.20 1.14
C MET A 127 12.91 9.81 2.60
N LEU A 128 13.06 8.52 2.84
CA LEU A 128 13.18 7.92 4.15
C LEU A 128 14.59 7.33 4.27
N GLN A 129 15.38 7.85 5.20
CA GLN A 129 16.71 7.30 5.47
C GLN A 129 16.58 6.14 6.45
N PRO A 130 16.98 4.92 6.08
CA PRO A 130 17.02 3.79 7.00
C PRO A 130 18.08 4.00 8.06
N ASP A 131 17.86 3.45 9.25
CA ASP A 131 18.86 3.46 10.34
C ASP A 131 20.12 2.69 9.91
N ARG A 132 19.95 1.64 9.10
CA ARG A 132 21.03 0.87 8.50
C ARG A 132 20.75 0.62 7.03
N ALA A 133 21.75 0.74 6.18
CA ALA A 133 21.64 0.45 4.75
C ALA A 133 21.25 -1.02 4.48
N SER A 134 21.65 -1.94 5.34
CA SER A 134 21.28 -3.37 5.31
C SER A 134 19.80 -3.64 5.57
N ASP A 135 19.07 -2.69 6.15
CA ASP A 135 17.63 -2.84 6.43
C ASP A 135 16.76 -2.65 5.19
N THR A 136 17.36 -2.57 3.99
CA THR A 136 16.66 -2.36 2.72
C THR A 136 17.12 -3.31 1.63
N ALA A 137 16.18 -3.95 0.93
CA ALA A 137 16.47 -4.68 -0.30
C ALA A 137 16.15 -3.80 -1.51
N GLY A 138 17.18 -3.49 -2.31
CA GLY A 138 17.02 -2.62 -3.48
C GLY A 138 16.47 -3.30 -4.72
N ASN A 139 16.62 -4.60 -4.81
CA ASN A 139 16.34 -5.37 -6.00
C ASN A 139 15.09 -6.26 -5.91
N LEU A 140 14.26 -6.07 -4.89
CA LEU A 140 13.04 -6.86 -4.68
C LEU A 140 11.79 -5.98 -4.59
N VAL A 141 10.68 -6.53 -5.07
CA VAL A 141 9.34 -5.96 -4.90
C VAL A 141 8.36 -7.06 -4.54
N TYR A 142 7.41 -6.78 -3.65
CA TYR A 142 6.30 -7.70 -3.41
C TYR A 142 5.42 -7.83 -4.64
N ASN A 143 5.11 -9.07 -5.03
CA ASN A 143 4.45 -9.37 -6.31
C ASN A 143 3.13 -10.13 -6.19
N ALA A 144 2.54 -10.17 -5.01
CA ALA A 144 1.29 -10.90 -4.76
C ALA A 144 0.33 -10.10 -3.87
N GLY A 145 -0.69 -10.71 -3.30
CA GLY A 145 -1.68 -10.10 -2.41
C GLY A 145 -1.06 -9.44 -1.17
N PRO A 146 -1.84 -8.60 -0.44
CA PRO A 146 -1.31 -7.79 0.66
C PRO A 146 -0.80 -8.59 1.86
N THR A 147 -1.16 -9.87 1.93
CA THR A 147 -0.76 -10.79 3.00
C THR A 147 0.34 -11.76 2.57
N SER A 148 0.82 -11.66 1.33
CA SER A 148 1.83 -12.54 0.76
C SER A 148 3.22 -11.94 0.86
N ASN A 149 4.21 -12.76 1.25
CA ASN A 149 5.62 -12.40 1.24
C ASN A 149 6.32 -12.74 -0.09
N ALA A 150 5.57 -13.17 -1.11
CA ALA A 150 6.14 -13.45 -2.43
C ALA A 150 6.73 -12.17 -3.03
N THR A 151 7.94 -12.30 -3.56
CA THR A 151 8.69 -11.21 -4.17
C THR A 151 9.17 -11.56 -5.56
N SER A 152 9.48 -10.55 -6.35
CA SER A 152 10.17 -10.66 -7.63
C SER A 152 11.30 -9.65 -7.71
N ALA A 153 12.25 -9.92 -8.59
CA ALA A 153 13.37 -9.02 -8.82
C ALA A 153 12.92 -7.72 -9.51
N ILE A 154 13.50 -6.62 -9.05
CA ILE A 154 13.59 -5.36 -9.80
C ILE A 154 14.92 -5.41 -10.57
N THR A 155 14.88 -5.21 -11.87
CA THR A 155 16.07 -5.27 -12.74
C THR A 155 16.47 -3.91 -13.31
N GLY A 156 15.70 -2.87 -13.03
CA GLY A 156 16.04 -1.53 -13.47
C GLY A 156 14.90 -0.52 -13.40
N GLN A 157 15.20 0.66 -13.90
CA GLN A 157 14.23 1.71 -14.13
C GLN A 157 13.67 1.59 -15.55
N GLY A 158 12.35 1.60 -15.67
CA GLY A 158 11.67 1.63 -16.95
C GLY A 158 11.56 3.06 -17.52
N ARG A 159 11.35 3.16 -18.84
CA ARG A 159 11.02 4.45 -19.48
C ARG A 159 9.58 4.83 -19.15
N ASP A 160 9.38 6.04 -18.66
CA ASP A 160 8.08 6.60 -18.33
C ASP A 160 7.37 7.13 -19.58
N ASN A 161 6.62 6.27 -20.27
CA ASN A 161 5.82 6.59 -21.45
C ASN A 161 4.33 6.38 -21.21
N SER A 162 3.47 6.99 -22.05
CA SER A 162 2.04 6.66 -22.10
C SER A 162 1.80 5.33 -22.81
N GLY A 163 0.66 4.70 -22.53
CA GLY A 163 0.24 3.44 -23.17
C GLY A 163 0.87 2.17 -22.57
N LEU A 164 1.64 2.27 -21.50
CA LEU A 164 2.24 1.11 -20.85
C LEU A 164 1.21 0.40 -19.94
N SER A 165 1.19 -0.93 -19.99
CA SER A 165 0.43 -1.74 -19.04
C SER A 165 1.25 -1.96 -17.77
N VAL A 166 0.78 -1.46 -16.64
CA VAL A 166 1.54 -1.41 -15.38
C VAL A 166 0.77 -2.00 -14.21
N CYS A 167 1.52 -2.34 -13.16
CA CYS A 167 1.02 -2.75 -11.86
C CYS A 167 1.47 -1.77 -10.78
N VAL A 168 0.76 -1.81 -9.65
CA VAL A 168 1.14 -1.12 -8.41
C VAL A 168 1.28 -2.16 -7.31
N SER A 169 2.36 -2.14 -6.57
CA SER A 169 2.55 -3.00 -5.40
C SER A 169 2.30 -2.24 -4.11
N GLY A 170 1.03 -2.13 -3.73
CA GLY A 170 0.59 -1.41 -2.55
C GLY A 170 0.71 -2.20 -1.26
N GLY A 171 1.05 -1.54 -0.16
CA GLY A 171 1.16 -2.17 1.15
C GLY A 171 -0.18 -2.67 1.70
N THR A 172 -1.28 -2.03 1.33
CA THR A 172 -2.63 -2.39 1.73
C THR A 172 -3.38 -3.22 0.68
N SER A 173 -3.25 -2.88 -0.59
CA SER A 173 -3.97 -3.56 -1.69
C SER A 173 -3.22 -4.75 -2.28
N GLY A 174 -1.94 -4.89 -2.01
CA GLY A 174 -1.11 -5.87 -2.67
C GLY A 174 -0.73 -5.49 -4.11
N LEU A 175 -0.43 -6.47 -4.93
CA LEU A 175 -0.15 -6.26 -6.35
C LEU A 175 -1.46 -6.10 -7.11
N VAL A 176 -1.66 -4.93 -7.70
CA VAL A 176 -2.82 -4.59 -8.54
C VAL A 176 -2.33 -4.21 -9.92
N CYS A 177 -2.73 -4.97 -10.93
CA CYS A 177 -2.33 -4.79 -12.34
C CYS A 177 -3.48 -4.28 -13.20
N GLY A 178 -3.19 -4.05 -14.49
CA GLY A 178 -4.17 -3.67 -15.50
C GLY A 178 -4.37 -2.16 -15.61
N TYR A 179 -3.48 -1.37 -15.02
CA TYR A 179 -3.45 0.06 -15.30
C TYR A 179 -2.77 0.33 -16.65
N THR A 180 -3.29 1.29 -17.39
CA THR A 180 -2.66 1.84 -18.59
C THR A 180 -2.18 3.26 -18.28
N THR A 181 -0.92 3.54 -18.52
CA THR A 181 -0.33 4.88 -18.31
C THR A 181 -0.86 5.87 -19.35
N GLY A 182 -1.22 7.06 -18.91
CA GLY A 182 -1.70 8.18 -19.72
C GLY A 182 -0.69 9.33 -19.81
N SER A 183 -1.20 10.56 -19.90
CA SER A 183 -0.41 11.78 -19.99
C SER A 183 0.24 12.17 -18.68
N LEU A 184 1.36 12.90 -18.77
CA LEU A 184 1.92 13.63 -17.65
C LEU A 184 1.04 14.84 -17.34
N VAL A 185 0.73 15.04 -16.07
CA VAL A 185 -0.06 16.19 -15.59
C VAL A 185 0.80 17.44 -15.65
N ALA A 186 0.34 18.43 -16.40
CA ALA A 186 1.04 19.69 -16.58
C ALA A 186 0.92 20.58 -15.33
N THR A 187 1.88 21.44 -15.11
CA THR A 187 1.87 22.42 -14.02
C THR A 187 0.78 23.50 -14.18
N SER A 188 0.34 23.73 -15.41
CA SER A 188 -0.78 24.65 -15.72
C SER A 188 -2.16 24.06 -15.39
N ALA A 189 -2.27 22.72 -15.26
CA ALA A 189 -3.51 22.03 -14.95
C ALA A 189 -3.28 20.92 -13.91
N PRO A 190 -2.92 21.28 -12.66
CA PRO A 190 -2.60 20.31 -11.61
C PRO A 190 -3.85 19.53 -11.19
N VAL A 191 -3.63 18.28 -10.76
CA VAL A 191 -4.68 17.46 -10.12
C VAL A 191 -4.69 17.70 -8.63
N THR A 192 -5.83 17.47 -7.98
CA THR A 192 -5.92 17.53 -6.52
C THR A 192 -5.85 16.11 -5.95
N ILE A 193 -4.84 15.87 -5.10
CA ILE A 193 -4.65 14.63 -4.35
C ILE A 193 -4.56 14.99 -2.87
N GLU A 194 -5.42 14.43 -2.03
CA GLU A 194 -5.53 14.74 -0.60
C GLU A 194 -5.54 16.25 -0.29
N GLY A 195 -6.33 17.01 -1.07
CA GLY A 195 -6.48 18.46 -0.91
C GLY A 195 -5.31 19.31 -1.41
N LYS A 196 -4.26 18.70 -1.95
CA LYS A 196 -3.08 19.41 -2.50
C LYS A 196 -3.07 19.41 -4.02
N LYS A 197 -2.76 20.53 -4.65
CA LYS A 197 -2.57 20.64 -6.10
C LYS A 197 -1.20 20.05 -6.47
N ILE A 198 -1.22 18.96 -7.24
CA ILE A 198 -0.03 18.21 -7.64
C ILE A 198 0.06 18.18 -9.16
N ALA A 199 1.26 18.41 -9.69
CA ALA A 199 1.59 18.27 -11.10
C ALA A 199 2.88 17.46 -11.24
N THR A 200 3.35 17.30 -12.48
CA THR A 200 4.53 16.47 -12.77
C THR A 200 4.38 15.02 -12.30
N VAL A 201 3.13 14.57 -12.22
CA VAL A 201 2.73 13.19 -11.99
C VAL A 201 2.12 12.63 -13.27
N ARG A 202 2.29 11.34 -13.50
CA ARG A 202 1.65 10.66 -14.61
C ARG A 202 0.32 10.07 -14.19
N LYS A 203 -0.71 10.30 -14.99
CA LYS A 203 -1.99 9.63 -14.86
C LYS A 203 -1.85 8.18 -15.31
N MET A 204 -2.53 7.28 -14.66
CA MET A 204 -2.82 5.93 -15.14
C MET A 204 -4.27 5.57 -14.81
N SER A 205 -4.87 4.70 -15.61
CA SER A 205 -6.27 4.31 -15.44
C SER A 205 -6.48 2.84 -15.68
N ARG A 206 -7.51 2.27 -15.05
CA ARG A 206 -7.98 0.91 -15.29
C ARG A 206 -9.50 0.85 -15.16
N SER A 207 -10.11 -0.14 -15.81
CA SER A 207 -11.50 -0.50 -15.55
C SER A 207 -11.62 -1.23 -14.23
N GLY A 208 -12.75 -1.07 -13.54
CA GLY A 208 -13.06 -1.71 -12.27
C GLY A 208 -12.58 -0.94 -11.04
N ALA A 209 -12.45 -1.66 -9.92
CA ALA A 209 -12.16 -1.08 -8.62
C ALA A 209 -10.79 -0.40 -8.57
N CYS A 210 -10.74 0.72 -7.86
CA CYS A 210 -9.49 1.36 -7.46
C CYS A 210 -8.74 0.52 -6.42
N LEU A 211 -7.47 0.89 -6.20
CA LEU A 211 -6.75 0.53 -4.98
C LEU A 211 -7.62 0.87 -3.76
N ASN A 212 -7.67 -0.01 -2.78
CA ASN A 212 -8.65 0.01 -1.69
C ASN A 212 -8.49 1.16 -0.68
N GLY A 213 -7.94 2.29 -1.06
CA GLY A 213 -7.88 3.45 -0.21
C GLY A 213 -6.52 3.72 0.45
N GLY A 214 -6.54 4.35 1.63
CA GLY A 214 -5.33 4.81 2.30
C GLY A 214 -4.31 3.70 2.59
N GLY A 215 -3.03 4.03 2.42
CA GLY A 215 -1.92 3.13 2.70
C GLY A 215 -1.11 2.69 1.48
N ASP A 216 -1.65 2.77 0.28
CA ASP A 216 -0.90 2.44 -0.94
C ASP A 216 -0.03 3.61 -1.47
N SER A 217 -0.23 4.81 -0.95
CA SER A 217 0.59 5.98 -1.28
C SER A 217 2.07 5.67 -1.08
N GLY A 218 2.90 5.98 -2.06
CA GLY A 218 4.33 5.64 -2.07
C GLY A 218 4.65 4.29 -2.71
N ALA A 219 3.65 3.49 -3.06
CA ALA A 219 3.85 2.18 -3.69
C ALA A 219 4.63 2.29 -5.01
N PRO A 220 5.52 1.34 -5.31
CA PRO A 220 6.18 1.29 -6.60
C PRO A 220 5.18 1.00 -7.71
N VAL A 221 5.24 1.81 -8.78
CA VAL A 221 4.57 1.55 -10.05
C VAL A 221 5.54 0.79 -10.94
N ILE A 222 5.16 -0.41 -11.35
CA ILE A 222 6.06 -1.37 -11.98
C ILE A 222 5.53 -1.87 -13.31
N LEU A 223 6.45 -2.10 -14.23
CA LEU A 223 6.24 -2.69 -15.55
C LEU A 223 6.81 -4.11 -15.55
N LYS A 224 6.01 -5.11 -15.91
CA LYS A 224 6.48 -6.49 -16.04
C LYS A 224 7.46 -6.62 -17.20
N SER A 225 8.60 -7.24 -16.95
CA SER A 225 9.67 -7.50 -17.92
C SER A 225 10.17 -8.94 -17.75
N GLY A 226 9.60 -9.86 -18.50
CA GLY A 226 9.83 -11.30 -18.31
C GLY A 226 9.34 -11.75 -16.94
N ASN A 227 10.24 -12.35 -16.15
CA ASN A 227 9.98 -12.79 -14.77
C ASN A 227 10.34 -11.74 -13.70
N ALA A 228 10.70 -10.53 -14.11
CA ALA A 228 11.12 -9.44 -13.25
C ALA A 228 10.29 -8.18 -13.51
N TYR A 229 10.64 -7.09 -12.84
CA TYR A 229 9.99 -5.80 -13.00
C TYR A 229 10.98 -4.66 -13.22
N LEU A 230 10.53 -3.70 -14.03
CA LEU A 230 11.14 -2.36 -14.11
C LEU A 230 10.26 -1.39 -13.29
N VAL A 231 10.88 -0.47 -12.57
CA VAL A 231 10.15 0.55 -11.80
C VAL A 231 10.01 1.82 -12.63
N LEU A 232 8.79 2.36 -12.69
CA LEU A 232 8.49 3.60 -13.41
C LEU A 232 8.38 4.81 -12.49
N GLY A 233 7.85 4.62 -11.27
CA GLY A 233 7.57 5.72 -10.36
C GLY A 233 7.01 5.29 -9.01
N ILE A 234 6.56 6.29 -8.27
CA ILE A 234 6.01 6.18 -6.91
C ILE A 234 4.57 6.69 -6.92
N LEU A 235 3.63 5.84 -6.49
CA LEU A 235 2.21 6.15 -6.44
C LEU A 235 1.94 7.35 -5.51
N SER A 236 1.23 8.34 -6.04
CA SER A 236 0.75 9.49 -5.26
C SER A 236 -0.65 9.26 -4.71
N GLY A 237 -1.53 8.64 -5.48
CA GLY A 237 -2.90 8.39 -5.07
C GLY A 237 -3.82 8.10 -6.25
N GLY A 238 -5.10 7.94 -5.97
CA GLY A 238 -6.08 7.67 -7.00
C GLY A 238 -7.51 7.98 -6.56
N SER A 239 -8.42 7.99 -7.52
CA SER A 239 -9.85 8.16 -7.30
C SER A 239 -10.67 7.33 -8.27
N ALA A 240 -11.82 6.85 -7.83
CA ALA A 240 -12.80 6.24 -8.71
C ALA A 240 -13.63 7.33 -9.41
N SER A 241 -13.91 7.13 -10.69
CA SER A 241 -14.87 7.93 -11.44
C SER A 241 -15.74 6.97 -12.26
N GLY A 242 -16.95 6.72 -11.79
CA GLY A 242 -17.80 5.66 -12.33
C GLY A 242 -17.13 4.28 -12.23
N SER A 243 -17.07 3.56 -13.35
CA SER A 243 -16.40 2.25 -13.46
C SER A 243 -14.91 2.34 -13.75
N THR A 244 -14.32 3.53 -13.74
CA THR A 244 -12.90 3.74 -14.05
C THR A 244 -12.15 4.18 -12.81
N CYS A 245 -11.06 3.51 -12.53
CA CYS A 245 -10.08 3.95 -11.53
C CYS A 245 -9.01 4.80 -12.20
N ASN A 246 -8.85 6.03 -11.74
CA ASN A 246 -7.76 6.91 -12.09
C ASN A 246 -6.75 6.94 -10.95
N ALA A 247 -5.49 6.78 -11.26
CA ALA A 247 -4.40 6.91 -10.30
C ALA A 247 -3.26 7.77 -10.87
N TYR A 248 -2.40 8.26 -10.01
CA TYR A 248 -1.32 9.16 -10.37
C TYR A 248 -0.04 8.72 -9.66
N TYR A 249 1.09 8.82 -10.35
CA TYR A 249 2.40 8.53 -9.77
C TYR A 249 3.44 9.57 -10.19
N THR A 250 4.39 9.82 -9.32
CA THR A 250 5.57 10.61 -9.66
C THR A 250 6.58 9.71 -10.39
N PRO A 251 6.92 9.98 -11.66
CA PRO A 251 7.92 9.20 -12.39
C PRO A 251 9.31 9.32 -11.75
N LEU A 252 10.08 8.22 -11.73
CA LEU A 252 11.42 8.23 -11.14
C LEU A 252 12.36 9.23 -11.81
N ASN A 253 12.21 9.48 -13.11
CA ASN A 253 13.02 10.47 -13.84
C ASN A 253 12.71 11.94 -13.45
N LYS A 254 11.73 12.17 -12.58
CA LYS A 254 11.40 13.48 -11.98
C LYS A 254 11.92 13.61 -10.54
N ILE A 255 12.49 12.55 -9.99
CA ILE A 255 13.07 12.51 -8.64
C ILE A 255 14.59 12.57 -8.78
N PRO A 256 15.28 13.54 -8.15
CA PRO A 256 16.74 13.63 -8.21
C PRO A 256 17.40 12.38 -7.62
N GLY A 257 18.39 11.83 -8.35
CA GLY A 257 19.12 10.64 -7.92
C GLY A 257 19.00 9.45 -8.88
N SER A 258 19.19 8.25 -8.37
CA SER A 258 19.17 7.00 -9.16
C SER A 258 18.69 5.80 -8.37
N LEU A 259 18.09 4.83 -9.05
CA LEU A 259 17.69 3.54 -8.50
C LEU A 259 18.89 2.74 -8.02
N VAL A 260 18.76 2.08 -6.87
CA VAL A 260 19.77 1.17 -6.30
C VAL A 260 19.22 -0.25 -6.32
N LEU A 261 19.96 -1.18 -6.93
CA LEU A 261 19.57 -2.57 -7.11
C LEU A 261 20.36 -3.55 -6.21
N SER A 262 21.20 -3.03 -5.31
CA SER A 262 22.01 -3.83 -4.37
C SER A 262 21.60 -3.65 -2.92
#